data_60fc8dfaff8f221d247d6f4cf32ec23a
#
_entry.id   60fc8dfaff8f221d247d6f4cf32ec23a
#
_cell.length_a   1.000
_cell.length_b   1.000
_cell.length_c   1.000
_cell.angle_alpha   90.00
_cell.angle_beta   90.00
_cell.angle_gamma   90.00
#
_symmetry.space_group_name_H-M   'P 1'
#
loop_
_entity.id
_entity.type
_entity.pdbx_description
1 polymer ?
#
loop_
_entity_poly.entity_id
_entity_poly.type
_entity_poly.pdbx_seq_one_letter_code
_entity_poly.pdbx_strand_id
1 'polypeptide(L)'
;LKTVITYNEAQFMSLSPVTRANLELTETLRGREKRGTLLWVLDKTSTAMGKRLLRTWIEQPLLSSDAINHRLDAVESLVNQTVQRGDLIEELHYIADLERMMTRTVYGSATPKEIYAMAQTCERLPSLRQQAESCGCAELSEIVSRIDPLSDIKDKIYAAVDPDAPSTLKDGGVIAKGYHPEVDELRSIRDNTKGVLAQLEARLRQETGIPKLKIGYNHVFGYYIEVSNSYKSMVPETYIRKQTLTSGERYITQELKELESKILGAHERLIALEHRLFSELLETIGGQLDRIQRTANAVAELDVLAALAQVAAENNYCRPVVDDSDELTITEGRHPVVEQMLKGSLFVPNDTRLNCTTDRCLIITGPNMAGKSTYMRQNALIALMAQIGS
;
A
#
# COMPACT_ATOMS: atom_id res chain seq x y z
N LEU A 1 -15.56 -16.82 0.30
CA LEU A 1 -16.51 -15.71 0.01
C LEU A 1 -17.51 -15.63 1.17
N LYS A 2 -17.35 -14.63 2.05
CA LYS A 2 -18.27 -14.43 3.18
C LYS A 2 -19.40 -13.44 2.85
N THR A 3 -19.27 -12.63 1.80
CA THR A 3 -20.28 -11.64 1.44
C THR A 3 -20.32 -11.48 -0.07
N VAL A 4 -21.48 -11.53 -0.65
CA VAL A 4 -21.76 -11.17 -2.04
C VAL A 4 -22.40 -9.79 -2.01
N ILE A 5 -21.70 -8.79 -2.55
CA ILE A 5 -22.29 -7.46 -2.75
C ILE A 5 -23.10 -7.52 -4.04
N THR A 6 -24.41 -7.33 -3.92
CA THR A 6 -25.27 -7.20 -5.08
C THR A 6 -25.02 -5.85 -5.75
N TYR A 7 -24.56 -5.88 -6.99
CA TYR A 7 -24.40 -4.71 -7.82
C TYR A 7 -25.79 -4.30 -8.35
N ASN A 8 -26.23 -3.08 -8.02
CA ASN A 8 -27.46 -2.53 -8.55
C ASN A 8 -27.11 -1.58 -9.72
N GLU A 9 -27.25 -2.07 -10.95
CA GLU A 9 -26.98 -1.29 -12.16
C GLU A 9 -27.83 -0.01 -12.26
N ALA A 10 -28.98 0.05 -11.57
CA ALA A 10 -29.86 1.21 -11.56
C ALA A 10 -29.29 2.44 -10.83
N GLN A 11 -28.18 2.31 -10.10
CA GLN A 11 -27.55 3.44 -9.38
C GLN A 11 -26.53 4.20 -10.23
N PHE A 12 -26.05 3.61 -11.33
CA PHE A 12 -24.96 4.14 -12.13
C PHE A 12 -25.37 4.33 -13.59
N MET A 13 -24.78 5.36 -14.21
CA MET A 13 -24.92 5.56 -15.66
C MET A 13 -24.22 4.40 -16.39
N SER A 14 -24.98 3.75 -17.28
CA SER A 14 -24.43 2.67 -18.10
C SER A 14 -23.56 3.24 -19.22
N LEU A 15 -22.27 2.98 -19.15
CA LEU A 15 -21.28 3.33 -20.16
C LEU A 15 -20.79 2.07 -20.87
N SER A 16 -21.11 1.93 -22.14
CA SER A 16 -20.60 0.82 -22.95
C SER A 16 -19.07 0.86 -23.05
N PRO A 17 -18.39 -0.28 -23.27
CA PRO A 17 -16.94 -0.27 -23.52
C PRO A 17 -16.52 0.63 -24.69
N VAL A 18 -17.36 0.71 -25.73
CA VAL A 18 -17.15 1.59 -26.89
C VAL A 18 -17.23 3.07 -26.48
N THR A 19 -18.21 3.44 -25.65
CA THR A 19 -18.35 4.80 -25.12
C THR A 19 -17.14 5.19 -24.28
N ARG A 20 -16.71 4.33 -23.35
CA ARG A 20 -15.52 4.55 -22.52
C ARG A 20 -14.27 4.77 -23.36
N ALA A 21 -14.06 3.94 -24.39
CA ALA A 21 -12.94 4.06 -25.31
C ALA A 21 -13.01 5.36 -26.14
N ASN A 22 -14.18 5.70 -26.73
CA ASN A 22 -14.34 6.88 -27.55
C ASN A 22 -14.18 8.20 -26.78
N LEU A 23 -14.55 8.22 -25.51
CA LEU A 23 -14.34 9.35 -24.60
C LEU A 23 -12.93 9.37 -24.00
N GLU A 24 -12.12 8.35 -24.26
CA GLU A 24 -10.76 8.22 -23.72
C GLU A 24 -10.72 8.42 -22.19
N LEU A 25 -11.64 7.72 -21.48
CA LEU A 25 -11.80 7.93 -20.05
C LEU A 25 -10.58 7.48 -19.26
N THR A 26 -10.02 6.30 -19.54
CA THR A 26 -8.91 5.68 -18.78
C THR A 26 -7.71 5.33 -19.63
N GLU A 27 -7.90 5.16 -20.95
CA GLU A 27 -6.87 4.84 -21.93
C GLU A 27 -7.15 5.58 -23.24
N THR A 28 -6.09 6.03 -23.93
CA THR A 28 -6.23 6.67 -25.24
C THR A 28 -6.56 5.63 -26.33
N LEU A 29 -7.33 6.04 -27.35
CA LEU A 29 -7.65 5.20 -28.52
C LEU A 29 -6.41 4.74 -29.29
N ARG A 30 -5.40 5.61 -29.36
CA ARG A 30 -4.12 5.31 -30.02
C ARG A 30 -3.05 5.14 -28.95
N GLY A 31 -2.44 3.96 -28.90
CA GLY A 31 -1.32 3.68 -28.00
C GLY A 31 -1.70 3.16 -26.61
N ARG A 32 -2.99 3.22 -26.22
CA ARG A 32 -3.48 2.81 -24.87
C ARG A 32 -2.68 3.45 -23.73
N GLU A 33 -2.35 4.72 -23.89
CA GLU A 33 -1.61 5.48 -22.91
C GLU A 33 -2.56 6.10 -21.87
N LYS A 34 -2.04 6.28 -20.64
CA LYS A 34 -2.78 6.99 -19.59
C LYS A 34 -2.82 8.51 -19.85
N ARG A 35 -1.71 9.06 -20.33
CA ARG A 35 -1.60 10.49 -20.63
C ARG A 35 -2.53 10.88 -21.78
N GLY A 36 -3.32 11.93 -21.59
CA GLY A 36 -4.30 12.38 -22.55
C GLY A 36 -5.69 11.77 -22.35
N THR A 37 -5.96 11.20 -21.18
CA THR A 37 -7.28 10.67 -20.77
C THR A 37 -7.91 11.54 -19.70
N LEU A 38 -9.22 11.38 -19.44
CA LEU A 38 -9.89 12.05 -18.32
C LEU A 38 -9.26 11.63 -16.99
N LEU A 39 -8.99 10.33 -16.78
CA LEU A 39 -8.33 9.84 -15.57
C LEU A 39 -6.96 10.50 -15.36
N TRP A 40 -6.21 10.77 -16.42
CA TRP A 40 -4.92 11.46 -16.29
C TRP A 40 -5.06 12.89 -15.76
N VAL A 41 -6.11 13.61 -16.17
CA VAL A 41 -6.39 14.97 -15.69
C VAL A 41 -6.81 14.96 -14.22
N LEU A 42 -7.69 14.05 -13.83
CA LEU A 42 -8.32 14.03 -12.51
C LEU A 42 -7.47 13.31 -11.43
N ASP A 43 -6.52 12.45 -11.82
CA ASP A 43 -5.76 11.63 -10.88
C ASP A 43 -4.65 12.43 -10.17
N LYS A 44 -5.05 13.09 -9.09
CA LYS A 44 -4.19 13.71 -8.08
C LYS A 44 -4.23 12.97 -6.75
N THR A 45 -4.71 11.72 -6.78
CA THR A 45 -4.81 10.89 -5.58
C THR A 45 -3.44 10.57 -4.97
N SER A 46 -3.38 10.54 -3.65
CA SER A 46 -2.17 10.26 -2.87
C SER A 46 -2.00 8.76 -2.59
N THR A 47 -3.12 8.02 -2.51
CA THR A 47 -3.14 6.60 -2.16
C THR A 47 -3.45 5.70 -3.36
N ALA A 48 -2.94 4.47 -3.33
CA ALA A 48 -3.30 3.47 -4.33
C ALA A 48 -4.79 3.08 -4.28
N MET A 49 -5.40 3.16 -3.09
CA MET A 49 -6.83 2.89 -2.88
C MET A 49 -7.68 3.97 -3.53
N GLY A 50 -7.37 5.26 -3.30
CA GLY A 50 -8.05 6.38 -3.94
C GLY A 50 -7.94 6.34 -5.45
N LYS A 51 -6.77 6.00 -5.97
CA LYS A 51 -6.56 5.85 -7.42
C LYS A 51 -7.46 4.79 -8.05
N ARG A 52 -7.65 3.65 -7.38
CA ARG A 52 -8.58 2.61 -7.85
C ARG A 52 -10.02 3.10 -7.78
N LEU A 53 -10.37 3.76 -6.69
CA LEU A 53 -11.72 4.29 -6.51
C LEU A 53 -12.06 5.38 -7.52
N LEU A 54 -11.16 6.33 -7.78
CA LEU A 54 -11.36 7.37 -8.81
C LEU A 54 -11.61 6.76 -10.20
N ARG A 55 -10.82 5.74 -10.57
CA ARG A 55 -11.07 5.01 -11.82
C ARG A 55 -12.45 4.39 -11.83
N THR A 56 -12.88 3.78 -10.73
CA THR A 56 -14.22 3.21 -10.62
C THR A 56 -15.31 4.29 -10.76
N TRP A 57 -15.15 5.46 -10.15
CA TRP A 57 -16.11 6.55 -10.26
C TRP A 57 -16.23 7.08 -11.68
N ILE A 58 -15.11 7.19 -12.41
CA ILE A 58 -15.12 7.60 -13.82
C ILE A 58 -15.81 6.55 -14.71
N GLU A 59 -15.62 5.27 -14.42
CA GLU A 59 -16.23 4.17 -15.19
C GLU A 59 -17.70 3.91 -14.80
N GLN A 60 -18.13 4.37 -13.62
CA GLN A 60 -19.47 4.20 -13.05
C GLN A 60 -19.99 5.52 -12.44
N PRO A 61 -20.32 6.53 -13.27
CA PRO A 61 -20.88 7.78 -12.78
C PRO A 61 -22.24 7.58 -12.11
N LEU A 62 -22.55 8.37 -11.09
CA LEU A 62 -23.80 8.30 -10.37
C LEU A 62 -24.98 8.81 -11.20
N LEU A 63 -26.19 8.32 -10.89
CA LEU A 63 -27.46 8.82 -11.44
C LEU A 63 -28.24 9.66 -10.44
N SER A 64 -28.11 9.41 -9.13
CA SER A 64 -28.83 10.14 -8.10
C SER A 64 -28.28 11.56 -7.94
N SER A 65 -29.12 12.57 -8.18
CA SER A 65 -28.80 13.98 -7.96
C SER A 65 -28.39 14.24 -6.51
N ASP A 66 -29.05 13.64 -5.53
CA ASP A 66 -28.69 13.76 -4.11
C ASP A 66 -27.26 13.23 -3.83
N ALA A 67 -26.95 12.03 -4.32
CA ALA A 67 -25.62 11.43 -4.11
C ALA A 67 -24.51 12.21 -4.84
N ILE A 68 -24.82 12.79 -6.00
CA ILE A 68 -23.89 13.68 -6.72
C ILE A 68 -23.66 14.96 -5.92
N ASN A 69 -24.75 15.60 -5.45
CA ASN A 69 -24.64 16.84 -4.67
C ASN A 69 -23.88 16.63 -3.37
N HIS A 70 -24.03 15.50 -2.66
CA HIS A 70 -23.22 15.14 -1.51
C HIS A 70 -21.70 15.16 -1.84
N ARG A 71 -21.29 14.59 -2.97
CA ARG A 71 -19.89 14.66 -3.40
C ARG A 71 -19.45 16.09 -3.71
N LEU A 72 -20.31 16.86 -4.43
CA LEU A 72 -20.03 18.25 -4.77
C LEU A 72 -19.92 19.14 -3.54
N ASP A 73 -20.72 18.93 -2.49
CA ASP A 73 -20.64 19.66 -1.23
C ASP A 73 -19.30 19.43 -0.54
N ALA A 74 -18.83 18.17 -0.50
CA ALA A 74 -17.53 17.82 0.06
C ALA A 74 -16.38 18.44 -0.76
N VAL A 75 -16.44 18.36 -2.09
CA VAL A 75 -15.42 18.93 -2.98
C VAL A 75 -15.38 20.45 -2.85
N GLU A 76 -16.53 21.14 -2.86
CA GLU A 76 -16.62 22.60 -2.70
C GLU A 76 -16.04 23.06 -1.35
N SER A 77 -16.37 22.34 -0.26
CA SER A 77 -15.77 22.61 1.06
C SER A 77 -14.24 22.54 1.01
N LEU A 78 -13.67 21.51 0.38
CA LEU A 78 -12.23 21.33 0.24
C LEU A 78 -11.59 22.34 -0.74
N VAL A 79 -12.30 22.80 -1.77
CA VAL A 79 -11.83 23.87 -2.68
C VAL A 79 -11.68 25.18 -1.90
N ASN A 80 -12.67 25.53 -1.08
CA ASN A 80 -12.69 26.78 -0.32
C ASN A 80 -11.68 26.80 0.83
N GLN A 81 -11.22 25.64 1.28
CA GLN A 81 -10.31 25.49 2.44
C GLN A 81 -8.93 24.97 2.00
N THR A 82 -8.16 25.84 1.34
CA THR A 82 -6.89 25.48 0.70
C THR A 82 -5.86 24.91 1.68
N VAL A 83 -5.76 25.46 2.89
CA VAL A 83 -4.79 24.99 3.91
C VAL A 83 -5.18 23.60 4.39
N GLN A 84 -6.43 23.43 4.84
CA GLN A 84 -6.94 22.16 5.36
C GLN A 84 -6.88 21.06 4.28
N ARG A 85 -7.18 21.39 3.01
CA ARG A 85 -7.00 20.47 1.88
C ARG A 85 -5.54 20.05 1.74
N GLY A 86 -4.59 21.00 1.86
CA GLY A 86 -3.16 20.70 1.80
C GLY A 86 -2.71 19.76 2.90
N ASP A 87 -3.10 20.03 4.14
CA ASP A 87 -2.80 19.20 5.31
C ASP A 87 -3.42 17.80 5.18
N LEU A 88 -4.66 17.70 4.68
CA LEU A 88 -5.32 16.42 4.42
C LEU A 88 -4.56 15.60 3.36
N ILE A 89 -4.15 16.22 2.26
CA ILE A 89 -3.38 15.56 1.19
C ILE A 89 -2.02 15.10 1.72
N GLU A 90 -1.36 15.87 2.58
CA GLU A 90 -0.10 15.49 3.20
C GLU A 90 -0.25 14.24 4.07
N GLU A 91 -1.27 14.18 4.94
CA GLU A 91 -1.54 12.98 5.75
C GLU A 91 -1.87 11.75 4.88
N LEU A 92 -2.62 11.93 3.79
CA LEU A 92 -2.94 10.84 2.85
C LEU A 92 -1.69 10.22 2.21
N HIS A 93 -0.61 10.99 2.00
CA HIS A 93 0.65 10.46 1.46
C HIS A 93 1.31 9.40 2.35
N TYR A 94 1.05 9.44 3.65
CA TYR A 94 1.59 8.47 4.61
C TYR A 94 0.73 7.20 4.75
N ILE A 95 -0.42 7.14 4.08
CA ILE A 95 -1.34 6.01 4.15
C ILE A 95 -0.95 4.95 3.10
N ALA A 96 -0.53 3.80 3.57
CA ALA A 96 -0.23 2.67 2.70
C ALA A 96 -1.51 1.96 2.18
N ASP A 97 -1.35 1.06 1.23
CA ASP A 97 -2.45 0.30 0.61
C ASP A 97 -3.04 -0.76 1.55
N LEU A 98 -3.93 -0.34 2.45
CA LEU A 98 -4.59 -1.22 3.42
C LEU A 98 -5.36 -2.37 2.76
N GLU A 99 -6.01 -2.16 1.62
CA GLU A 99 -6.75 -3.20 0.91
C GLU A 99 -5.83 -4.33 0.44
N ARG A 100 -4.70 -3.96 -0.16
CA ARG A 100 -3.70 -4.92 -0.63
C ARG A 100 -3.04 -5.65 0.52
N MET A 101 -2.66 -4.93 1.56
CA MET A 101 -2.07 -5.51 2.77
C MET A 101 -3.03 -6.49 3.43
N MET A 102 -4.31 -6.11 3.55
CA MET A 102 -5.34 -6.96 4.13
C MET A 102 -5.59 -8.22 3.29
N THR A 103 -5.64 -8.09 1.97
CA THR A 103 -5.76 -9.23 1.06
C THR A 103 -4.61 -10.22 1.29
N ARG A 104 -3.36 -9.74 1.36
CA ARG A 104 -2.19 -10.59 1.61
C ARG A 104 -2.19 -11.20 3.01
N THR A 105 -2.70 -10.48 4.01
CA THR A 105 -2.86 -10.98 5.38
C THR A 105 -3.82 -12.16 5.44
N VAL A 106 -4.99 -12.04 4.81
CA VAL A 106 -5.98 -13.13 4.77
C VAL A 106 -5.46 -14.37 4.03
N TYR A 107 -4.66 -14.17 2.98
CA TYR A 107 -4.02 -15.28 2.25
C TYR A 107 -2.75 -15.82 2.94
N GLY A 108 -2.36 -15.28 4.09
CA GLY A 108 -1.14 -15.70 4.80
C GLY A 108 0.16 -15.39 4.05
N SER A 109 0.12 -14.48 3.06
CA SER A 109 1.27 -14.12 2.22
C SER A 109 1.86 -12.73 2.54
N ALA A 110 1.32 -12.05 3.55
CA ALA A 110 1.85 -10.77 4.01
C ALA A 110 3.24 -10.95 4.64
N THR A 111 4.14 -10.04 4.33
CA THR A 111 5.49 -10.01 4.89
C THR A 111 5.51 -9.26 6.22
N PRO A 112 6.50 -9.51 7.11
CA PRO A 112 6.63 -8.76 8.36
C PRO A 112 6.69 -7.24 8.14
N LYS A 113 7.40 -6.79 7.11
CA LYS A 113 7.47 -5.34 6.74
C LYS A 113 6.13 -4.76 6.33
N GLU A 114 5.30 -5.52 5.59
CA GLU A 114 3.97 -5.05 5.21
C GLU A 114 3.04 -4.95 6.42
N ILE A 115 3.12 -5.90 7.35
CA ILE A 115 2.35 -5.84 8.59
C ILE A 115 2.82 -4.67 9.47
N TYR A 116 4.11 -4.42 9.57
CA TYR A 116 4.63 -3.27 10.29
C TYR A 116 4.19 -1.94 9.64
N ALA A 117 4.22 -1.84 8.31
CA ALA A 117 3.70 -0.69 7.57
C ALA A 117 2.18 -0.48 7.76
N MET A 118 1.41 -1.56 7.98
CA MET A 118 0.00 -1.46 8.36
C MET A 118 -0.14 -0.75 9.71
N ALA A 119 0.68 -1.09 10.71
CA ALA A 119 0.65 -0.41 12.00
C ALA A 119 1.03 1.08 11.88
N GLN A 120 2.03 1.41 11.07
CA GLN A 120 2.39 2.80 10.78
C GLN A 120 1.24 3.57 10.11
N THR A 121 0.51 2.93 9.22
CA THR A 121 -0.71 3.50 8.63
C THR A 121 -1.79 3.74 9.69
N CYS A 122 -2.06 2.76 10.56
CA CYS A 122 -3.01 2.91 11.65
C CYS A 122 -2.63 4.05 12.61
N GLU A 123 -1.36 4.30 12.81
CA GLU A 123 -0.86 5.40 13.64
C GLU A 123 -1.23 6.79 13.07
N ARG A 124 -1.38 6.89 11.73
CA ARG A 124 -1.76 8.14 11.03
C ARG A 124 -3.26 8.38 10.98
N LEU A 125 -4.09 7.35 11.12
CA LEU A 125 -5.55 7.48 11.00
C LEU A 125 -6.17 8.52 11.94
N PRO A 126 -5.77 8.68 13.21
CA PRO A 126 -6.30 9.74 14.09
C PRO A 126 -6.01 11.16 13.57
N SER A 127 -4.78 11.43 13.06
CA SER A 127 -4.42 12.71 12.47
C SER A 127 -5.21 12.97 11.19
N LEU A 128 -5.32 11.99 10.31
CA LEU A 128 -6.13 12.06 9.09
C LEU A 128 -7.59 12.43 9.41
N ARG A 129 -8.19 11.77 10.41
CA ARG A 129 -9.54 12.10 10.89
C ARG A 129 -9.65 13.54 11.34
N GLN A 130 -8.72 14.01 12.16
CA GLN A 130 -8.70 15.36 12.67
C GLN A 130 -8.61 16.40 11.54
N GLN A 131 -7.76 16.17 10.54
CA GLN A 131 -7.63 17.07 9.39
C GLN A 131 -8.93 17.13 8.58
N ALA A 132 -9.55 15.99 8.30
CA ALA A 132 -10.81 15.95 7.58
C ALA A 132 -11.97 16.58 8.36
N GLU A 133 -12.04 16.39 9.68
CA GLU A 133 -13.04 17.04 10.56
C GLU A 133 -12.85 18.56 10.62
N SER A 134 -11.60 19.06 10.55
CA SER A 134 -11.32 20.50 10.57
C SER A 134 -11.92 21.27 9.40
N CYS A 135 -12.30 20.58 8.32
CA CYS A 135 -12.98 21.16 7.17
C CYS A 135 -14.45 21.55 7.47
N GLY A 136 -15.04 21.12 8.60
CA GLY A 136 -16.38 21.53 9.05
C GLY A 136 -17.53 21.20 8.10
N CYS A 137 -17.37 20.21 7.23
CA CYS A 137 -18.36 19.77 6.26
C CYS A 137 -19.04 18.50 6.78
N ALA A 138 -20.36 18.45 6.69
CA ALA A 138 -21.17 17.31 7.17
C ALA A 138 -20.83 16.02 6.41
N GLU A 139 -20.66 16.12 5.10
CA GLU A 139 -20.34 15.01 4.20
C GLU A 139 -18.97 14.41 4.54
N LEU A 140 -17.97 15.24 4.80
CA LEU A 140 -16.65 14.78 5.24
C LEU A 140 -16.72 14.14 6.63
N SER A 141 -17.53 14.69 7.54
CA SER A 141 -17.73 14.12 8.89
C SER A 141 -18.39 12.74 8.82
N GLU A 142 -19.32 12.51 7.90
CA GLU A 142 -19.91 11.20 7.67
C GLU A 142 -18.85 10.18 7.22
N ILE A 143 -17.99 10.54 6.26
CA ILE A 143 -16.90 9.68 5.80
C ILE A 143 -15.93 9.38 6.96
N VAL A 144 -15.54 10.40 7.72
CA VAL A 144 -14.65 10.27 8.88
C VAL A 144 -15.21 9.34 9.95
N SER A 145 -16.54 9.34 10.16
CA SER A 145 -17.20 8.45 11.12
C SER A 145 -16.97 6.96 10.81
N ARG A 146 -16.70 6.62 9.55
CA ARG A 146 -16.41 5.26 9.06
C ARG A 146 -14.95 4.86 9.20
N ILE A 147 -14.05 5.80 9.53
CA ILE A 147 -12.63 5.54 9.75
C ILE A 147 -12.44 5.08 11.19
N ASP A 148 -12.17 3.80 11.40
CA ASP A 148 -11.76 3.25 12.69
C ASP A 148 -10.27 3.54 12.90
N PRO A 149 -9.84 4.08 14.05
CA PRO A 149 -8.42 4.32 14.35
C PRO A 149 -7.56 3.05 14.37
N LEU A 150 -8.16 1.87 14.52
CA LEU A 150 -7.49 0.56 14.55
C LEU A 150 -6.34 0.50 15.57
N SER A 151 -6.46 1.21 16.69
CA SER A 151 -5.40 1.35 17.71
C SER A 151 -5.04 -0.01 18.32
N ASP A 152 -6.02 -0.86 18.54
CA ASP A 152 -5.84 -2.24 19.05
C ASP A 152 -4.99 -3.10 18.10
N ILE A 153 -5.19 -2.95 16.80
CA ILE A 153 -4.42 -3.64 15.76
C ILE A 153 -2.99 -3.08 15.70
N LYS A 154 -2.85 -1.75 15.70
CA LYS A 154 -1.56 -1.06 15.72
C LYS A 154 -0.72 -1.53 16.90
N ASP A 155 -1.28 -1.46 18.12
CA ASP A 155 -0.56 -1.81 19.35
C ASP A 155 -0.15 -3.29 19.36
N LYS A 156 -1.02 -4.17 18.86
CA LYS A 156 -0.72 -5.60 18.74
C LYS A 156 0.41 -5.87 17.74
N ILE A 157 0.43 -5.18 16.62
CA ILE A 157 1.49 -5.33 15.62
C ILE A 157 2.82 -4.82 16.17
N TYR A 158 2.86 -3.62 16.76
CA TYR A 158 4.07 -3.05 17.34
C TYR A 158 4.62 -3.87 18.50
N ALA A 159 3.76 -4.51 19.29
CA ALA A 159 4.20 -5.43 20.33
C ALA A 159 4.82 -6.71 19.75
N ALA A 160 4.30 -7.22 18.63
CA ALA A 160 4.66 -8.54 18.11
C ALA A 160 5.79 -8.52 17.06
N VAL A 161 5.85 -7.50 16.22
CA VAL A 161 6.77 -7.44 15.06
C VAL A 161 7.93 -6.50 15.35
N ASP A 162 9.14 -6.98 15.11
CA ASP A 162 10.34 -6.16 15.25
C ASP A 162 10.38 -5.05 14.18
N PRO A 163 10.70 -3.78 14.53
CA PRO A 163 10.79 -2.69 13.56
C PRO A 163 11.81 -2.95 12.43
N ASP A 164 12.87 -3.71 12.74
CA ASP A 164 13.92 -4.09 11.79
C ASP A 164 13.68 -5.47 11.17
N ALA A 165 12.45 -6.01 11.30
CA ALA A 165 12.10 -7.33 10.79
C ALA A 165 12.46 -7.47 9.29
N PRO A 166 13.00 -8.63 8.89
CA PRO A 166 13.35 -8.90 7.49
C PRO A 166 12.08 -9.01 6.62
N SER A 167 12.26 -8.93 5.31
CA SER A 167 11.14 -9.12 4.36
C SER A 167 10.70 -10.58 4.25
N THR A 168 11.46 -11.52 4.80
CA THR A 168 11.17 -12.97 4.74
C THR A 168 11.27 -13.59 6.12
N LEU A 169 10.53 -14.68 6.35
CA LEU A 169 10.54 -15.43 7.60
C LEU A 169 11.73 -16.43 7.71
N LYS A 170 12.53 -16.56 6.62
CA LYS A 170 13.52 -17.65 6.49
C LYS A 170 14.65 -17.59 7.51
N ASP A 171 15.09 -16.39 7.86
CA ASP A 171 16.28 -16.18 8.67
C ASP A 171 15.97 -15.84 10.13
N GLY A 172 14.67 -15.79 10.48
CA GLY A 172 14.20 -15.35 11.80
C GLY A 172 14.36 -13.83 12.00
N GLY A 173 14.22 -13.37 13.25
CA GLY A 173 14.32 -11.95 13.60
C GLY A 173 13.05 -11.16 13.30
N VAL A 174 11.91 -11.83 13.28
CA VAL A 174 10.61 -11.24 12.94
C VAL A 174 9.86 -10.74 14.17
N ILE A 175 9.93 -11.49 15.26
CA ILE A 175 9.19 -11.20 16.50
C ILE A 175 9.97 -10.19 17.35
N ALA A 176 9.29 -9.21 17.90
CA ALA A 176 9.88 -8.19 18.75
C ALA A 176 10.41 -8.81 20.06
N LYS A 177 11.48 -8.21 20.60
CA LYS A 177 12.04 -8.61 21.89
C LYS A 177 11.02 -8.34 23.00
N GLY A 178 10.85 -9.32 23.89
CA GLY A 178 9.89 -9.24 25.00
C GLY A 178 8.47 -9.67 24.65
N TYR A 179 8.16 -9.99 23.40
CA TYR A 179 6.85 -10.46 23.02
C TYR A 179 6.56 -11.90 23.48
N HIS A 180 7.56 -12.78 23.39
CA HIS A 180 7.40 -14.18 23.79
C HIS A 180 8.65 -14.70 24.50
N PRO A 181 8.54 -15.20 25.76
CA PRO A 181 9.71 -15.60 26.56
C PRO A 181 10.60 -16.65 25.91
N GLU A 182 10.01 -17.66 25.28
CA GLU A 182 10.75 -18.73 24.59
C GLU A 182 11.55 -18.20 23.38
N VAL A 183 11.01 -17.19 22.65
CA VAL A 183 11.76 -16.52 21.57
C VAL A 183 12.97 -15.83 22.12
N ASP A 184 12.85 -15.11 23.24
CA ASP A 184 13.95 -14.39 23.85
C ASP A 184 15.01 -15.35 24.41
N GLU A 185 14.61 -16.48 24.98
CA GLU A 185 15.52 -17.54 25.45
C GLU A 185 16.28 -18.14 24.27
N LEU A 186 15.61 -18.58 23.21
CA LEU A 186 16.26 -19.18 22.04
C LEU A 186 17.18 -18.18 21.33
N ARG A 187 16.80 -16.90 21.28
CA ARG A 187 17.64 -15.82 20.75
C ARG A 187 18.89 -15.60 21.58
N SER A 188 18.76 -15.63 22.92
CA SER A 188 19.89 -15.55 23.83
C SER A 188 20.89 -16.71 23.64
N ILE A 189 20.41 -17.94 23.43
CA ILE A 189 21.26 -19.08 23.11
C ILE A 189 22.01 -18.84 21.79
N ARG A 190 21.35 -18.39 20.76
CA ARG A 190 21.95 -18.06 19.46
C ARG A 190 23.01 -16.96 19.57
N ASP A 191 22.70 -15.87 20.27
CA ASP A 191 23.59 -14.71 20.37
C ASP A 191 24.79 -14.98 21.29
N ASN A 192 24.62 -15.78 22.33
CA ASN A 192 25.72 -16.25 23.20
C ASN A 192 26.63 -17.29 22.53
N THR A 193 26.24 -17.83 21.39
CA THR A 193 27.02 -18.87 20.69
C THR A 193 28.44 -18.42 20.40
N LYS A 194 28.67 -17.17 19.99
CA LYS A 194 30.01 -16.63 19.74
C LYS A 194 30.88 -16.58 21.02
N GLY A 195 30.27 -16.20 22.13
CA GLY A 195 30.93 -16.16 23.41
C GLY A 195 31.31 -17.57 23.92
N VAL A 196 30.38 -18.52 23.83
CA VAL A 196 30.60 -19.91 24.22
C VAL A 196 31.67 -20.59 23.35
N LEU A 197 31.64 -20.36 22.03
CA LEU A 197 32.66 -20.86 21.11
C LEU A 197 34.03 -20.25 21.38
N ALA A 198 34.11 -18.95 21.68
CA ALA A 198 35.38 -18.30 22.04
C ALA A 198 35.95 -18.81 23.38
N GLN A 199 35.09 -19.05 24.36
CA GLN A 199 35.49 -19.69 25.63
C GLN A 199 35.97 -21.12 25.40
N LEU A 200 35.26 -21.91 24.60
CA LEU A 200 35.68 -23.27 24.23
C LEU A 200 37.04 -23.24 23.52
N GLU A 201 37.22 -22.35 22.56
CA GLU A 201 38.47 -22.19 21.82
C GLU A 201 39.63 -21.83 22.76
N ALA A 202 39.45 -20.88 23.67
CA ALA A 202 40.46 -20.49 24.65
C ALA A 202 40.84 -21.66 25.57
N ARG A 203 39.84 -22.40 26.06
CA ARG A 203 40.06 -23.59 26.91
C ARG A 203 40.81 -24.69 26.13
N LEU A 204 40.40 -25.02 24.91
CA LEU A 204 41.07 -26.03 24.09
C LEU A 204 42.50 -25.63 23.74
N ARG A 205 42.79 -24.33 23.52
CA ARG A 205 44.19 -23.86 23.38
C ARG A 205 45.04 -24.10 24.62
N GLN A 206 44.46 -23.88 25.79
CA GLN A 206 45.16 -24.09 27.07
C GLN A 206 45.40 -25.57 27.35
N GLU A 207 44.41 -26.42 27.13
CA GLU A 207 44.49 -27.87 27.36
C GLU A 207 45.45 -28.57 26.38
N THR A 208 45.42 -28.17 25.10
CA THR A 208 46.28 -28.82 24.07
C THR A 208 47.66 -28.19 23.94
N GLY A 209 47.85 -26.98 24.45
CA GLY A 209 49.09 -26.20 24.25
C GLY A 209 49.28 -25.71 22.83
N ILE A 210 48.25 -25.72 21.97
CA ILE A 210 48.29 -25.30 20.57
C ILE A 210 47.87 -23.82 20.43
N PRO A 211 48.80 -22.86 20.25
CA PRO A 211 48.47 -21.44 20.31
C PRO A 211 47.59 -20.95 19.13
N LYS A 212 47.68 -21.63 17.98
CA LYS A 212 46.98 -21.27 16.75
C LYS A 212 45.73 -22.12 16.45
N LEU A 213 45.22 -22.85 17.47
CA LEU A 213 43.95 -23.56 17.37
C LEU A 213 42.83 -22.56 17.17
N LYS A 214 41.95 -22.81 16.18
CA LYS A 214 40.76 -21.99 15.93
C LYS A 214 39.53 -22.88 15.74
N ILE A 215 38.39 -22.40 16.24
CA ILE A 215 37.10 -23.00 15.93
C ILE A 215 36.50 -22.22 14.75
N GLY A 216 36.14 -22.94 13.66
CA GLY A 216 35.49 -22.41 12.47
C GLY A 216 34.19 -23.13 12.14
N TYR A 217 33.42 -22.59 11.22
CA TYR A 217 32.18 -23.18 10.71
C TYR A 217 32.24 -23.34 9.20
N ASN A 218 31.71 -24.45 8.70
CA ASN A 218 31.57 -24.73 7.29
C ASN A 218 30.19 -25.37 7.03
N HIS A 219 29.46 -24.93 6.02
CA HIS A 219 28.12 -25.45 5.70
C HIS A 219 28.07 -26.96 5.43
N VAL A 220 29.18 -27.57 4.97
CA VAL A 220 29.25 -29.01 4.66
C VAL A 220 29.59 -29.87 5.89
N PHE A 221 30.46 -29.37 6.78
CA PHE A 221 31.03 -30.15 7.88
C PHE A 221 30.59 -29.65 9.25
N GLY A 222 29.90 -28.53 9.35
CA GLY A 222 29.50 -27.88 10.60
C GLY A 222 30.67 -27.16 11.29
N TYR A 223 30.65 -27.12 12.61
CA TYR A 223 31.76 -26.59 13.41
C TYR A 223 32.95 -27.53 13.41
N TYR A 224 34.15 -26.96 13.28
CA TYR A 224 35.41 -27.69 13.29
C TYR A 224 36.51 -26.97 14.05
N ILE A 225 37.48 -27.71 14.52
CA ILE A 225 38.71 -27.22 15.13
C ILE A 225 39.79 -27.25 14.04
N GLU A 226 40.37 -26.12 13.69
CA GLU A 226 41.46 -26.04 12.71
C GLU A 226 42.80 -25.94 13.44
N VAL A 227 43.74 -26.88 13.09
CA VAL A 227 45.10 -26.91 13.63
C VAL A 227 46.05 -26.89 12.46
N SER A 228 47.04 -25.98 12.49
CA SER A 228 48.08 -25.89 11.47
C SER A 228 49.03 -27.07 11.50
N ASN A 229 49.62 -27.42 10.34
CA ASN A 229 50.52 -28.58 10.21
C ASN A 229 51.66 -28.58 11.21
N SER A 230 52.14 -27.42 11.65
CA SER A 230 53.24 -27.28 12.65
C SER A 230 52.89 -27.83 14.04
N TYR A 231 51.62 -28.00 14.37
CA TYR A 231 51.16 -28.47 15.69
C TYR A 231 50.37 -29.79 15.63
N LYS A 232 50.46 -30.49 14.52
CA LYS A 232 49.72 -31.74 14.30
C LYS A 232 50.08 -32.85 15.29
N SER A 233 51.32 -32.91 15.73
CA SER A 233 51.78 -33.90 16.74
C SER A 233 51.28 -33.62 18.16
N MET A 234 50.71 -32.42 18.41
CA MET A 234 50.17 -32.05 19.72
C MET A 234 48.66 -32.29 19.83
N VAL A 235 48.02 -32.73 18.73
CA VAL A 235 46.57 -32.99 18.70
C VAL A 235 46.27 -34.25 19.51
N PRO A 236 45.34 -34.20 20.50
CA PRO A 236 44.96 -35.37 21.29
C PRO A 236 44.31 -36.46 20.40
N GLU A 237 44.52 -37.73 20.79
CA GLU A 237 43.90 -38.88 20.08
C GLU A 237 42.35 -38.88 20.08
N THR A 238 41.76 -38.15 21.01
CA THR A 238 40.30 -37.96 21.13
C THR A 238 39.72 -37.07 20.05
N TYR A 239 40.55 -36.34 19.29
CA TYR A 239 40.10 -35.49 18.19
C TYR A 239 39.93 -36.33 16.93
N ILE A 240 38.73 -36.31 16.37
CA ILE A 240 38.40 -37.04 15.15
C ILE A 240 38.72 -36.15 13.94
N ARG A 241 39.66 -36.57 13.10
CA ARG A 241 40.01 -35.85 11.86
C ARG A 241 38.89 -35.93 10.84
N LYS A 242 38.47 -34.76 10.30
CA LYS A 242 37.41 -34.63 9.27
C LYS A 242 37.95 -34.25 7.90
N GLN A 243 38.98 -33.38 7.87
CA GLN A 243 39.51 -32.87 6.59
C GLN A 243 41.00 -32.54 6.74
N THR A 244 41.78 -32.84 5.70
CA THR A 244 43.17 -32.42 5.54
C THR A 244 43.22 -31.27 4.54
N LEU A 245 43.89 -30.17 4.89
CA LEU A 245 44.16 -28.99 4.08
C LEU A 245 45.64 -28.87 3.80
N THR A 246 46.01 -28.06 2.83
CA THR A 246 47.42 -27.77 2.53
C THR A 246 48.15 -27.08 3.70
N SER A 247 47.44 -26.28 4.50
CA SER A 247 47.94 -25.49 5.62
C SER A 247 47.72 -26.10 7.01
N GLY A 248 46.88 -27.13 7.13
CA GLY A 248 46.49 -27.70 8.42
C GLY A 248 45.48 -28.86 8.29
N GLU A 249 44.96 -29.29 9.43
CA GLU A 249 43.91 -30.30 9.50
C GLU A 249 42.70 -29.79 10.29
N ARG A 250 41.53 -30.29 9.96
CA ARG A 250 40.28 -30.00 10.67
C ARG A 250 39.82 -31.19 11.45
N TYR A 251 39.47 -30.95 12.69
CA TYR A 251 39.05 -31.95 13.64
C TYR A 251 37.71 -31.63 14.25
N ILE A 252 37.05 -32.62 14.80
CA ILE A 252 35.88 -32.46 15.65
C ILE A 252 36.10 -33.21 16.99
N THR A 253 35.44 -32.67 18.03
CA THR A 253 35.34 -33.32 19.32
C THR A 253 33.89 -33.63 19.65
N GLN A 254 33.65 -34.58 20.55
CA GLN A 254 32.29 -34.90 20.98
C GLN A 254 31.60 -33.66 21.61
N GLU A 255 32.33 -32.88 22.40
CA GLU A 255 31.83 -31.65 23.01
C GLU A 255 31.43 -30.60 21.97
N LEU A 256 32.26 -30.39 20.93
CA LEU A 256 31.94 -29.44 19.85
C LEU A 256 30.71 -29.91 19.07
N LYS A 257 30.53 -31.21 18.87
CA LYS A 257 29.38 -31.78 18.20
C LYS A 257 28.09 -31.64 19.01
N GLU A 258 28.16 -31.81 20.33
CA GLU A 258 27.02 -31.59 21.23
C GLU A 258 26.60 -30.12 21.28
N LEU A 259 27.60 -29.21 21.33
CA LEU A 259 27.38 -27.77 21.29
C LEU A 259 26.73 -27.36 19.93
N GLU A 260 27.24 -27.88 18.81
CA GLU A 260 26.68 -27.68 17.49
C GLU A 260 25.21 -28.10 17.42
N SER A 261 24.90 -29.32 17.92
CA SER A 261 23.52 -29.81 17.94
C SER A 261 22.58 -28.92 18.74
N LYS A 262 23.05 -28.37 19.87
CA LYS A 262 22.28 -27.41 20.67
C LYS A 262 22.06 -26.10 19.95
N ILE A 263 23.08 -25.54 19.28
CA ILE A 263 23.03 -24.28 18.55
C ILE A 263 22.11 -24.38 17.35
N LEU A 264 22.30 -25.40 16.50
CA LEU A 264 21.50 -25.61 15.32
C LEU A 264 20.03 -25.92 15.69
N GLY A 265 19.81 -26.77 16.69
CA GLY A 265 18.47 -27.06 17.18
C GLY A 265 17.76 -25.85 17.79
N ALA A 266 18.47 -24.95 18.47
CA ALA A 266 17.89 -23.71 18.98
C ALA A 266 17.54 -22.74 17.84
N HIS A 267 18.38 -22.66 16.81
CA HIS A 267 18.13 -21.80 15.65
C HIS A 267 16.90 -22.26 14.85
N GLU A 268 16.81 -23.56 14.54
CA GLU A 268 15.65 -24.13 13.84
C GLU A 268 14.36 -23.96 14.65
N ARG A 269 14.39 -24.19 15.96
CA ARG A 269 13.25 -23.98 16.84
C ARG A 269 12.83 -22.51 16.89
N LEU A 270 13.80 -21.58 16.95
CA LEU A 270 13.54 -20.15 16.94
C LEU A 270 12.78 -19.74 15.68
N ILE A 271 13.26 -20.13 14.51
CA ILE A 271 12.59 -19.82 13.22
C ILE A 271 11.19 -20.41 13.18
N ALA A 272 11.03 -21.68 13.56
CA ALA A 272 9.73 -22.33 13.57
C ALA A 272 8.73 -21.66 14.52
N LEU A 273 9.19 -21.23 15.70
CA LEU A 273 8.38 -20.52 16.68
C LEU A 273 7.99 -19.12 16.19
N GLU A 274 8.95 -18.34 15.67
CA GLU A 274 8.67 -17.02 15.11
C GLU A 274 7.68 -17.11 13.93
N HIS A 275 7.82 -18.12 13.07
CA HIS A 275 6.86 -18.36 11.98
C HIS A 275 5.44 -18.65 12.49
N ARG A 276 5.32 -19.49 13.54
CA ARG A 276 4.01 -19.78 14.15
C ARG A 276 3.38 -18.54 14.74
N LEU A 277 4.12 -17.79 15.58
CA LEU A 277 3.63 -16.56 16.21
C LEU A 277 3.22 -15.50 15.19
N PHE A 278 3.98 -15.36 14.10
CA PHE A 278 3.63 -14.45 13.02
C PHE A 278 2.35 -14.91 12.29
N SER A 279 2.19 -16.21 12.06
CA SER A 279 0.96 -16.75 11.45
C SER A 279 -0.27 -16.50 12.35
N GLU A 280 -0.16 -16.70 13.65
CA GLU A 280 -1.21 -16.40 14.64
C GLU A 280 -1.56 -14.90 14.66
N LEU A 281 -0.57 -14.02 14.48
CA LEU A 281 -0.79 -12.58 14.31
C LEU A 281 -1.58 -12.29 13.04
N LEU A 282 -1.21 -12.89 11.90
CA LEU A 282 -1.93 -12.71 10.63
C LEU A 282 -3.40 -13.18 10.74
N GLU A 283 -3.66 -14.31 11.39
CA GLU A 283 -5.01 -14.80 11.65
C GLU A 283 -5.82 -13.81 12.51
N THR A 284 -5.20 -13.27 13.55
CA THR A 284 -5.85 -12.28 14.43
C THR A 284 -6.23 -11.01 13.65
N ILE A 285 -5.32 -10.47 12.83
CA ILE A 285 -5.57 -9.30 11.98
C ILE A 285 -6.62 -9.66 10.92
N GLY A 286 -6.54 -10.86 10.32
CA GLY A 286 -7.50 -11.38 9.36
C GLY A 286 -8.94 -11.43 9.90
N GLY A 287 -9.11 -11.68 11.19
CA GLY A 287 -10.40 -11.60 11.87
C GLY A 287 -11.01 -10.19 11.94
N GLN A 288 -10.23 -9.14 11.66
CA GLN A 288 -10.69 -7.74 11.67
C GLN A 288 -10.92 -7.18 10.25
N LEU A 289 -11.06 -8.05 9.25
CA LEU A 289 -11.20 -7.68 7.83
C LEU A 289 -12.23 -6.59 7.59
N ASP A 290 -13.44 -6.73 8.15
CA ASP A 290 -14.55 -5.80 7.89
C ASP A 290 -14.25 -4.38 8.41
N ARG A 291 -13.58 -4.26 9.56
CA ARG A 291 -13.18 -2.96 10.15
C ARG A 291 -12.12 -2.28 9.28
N ILE A 292 -11.09 -3.03 8.91
CA ILE A 292 -9.98 -2.52 8.08
C ILE A 292 -10.49 -2.13 6.70
N GLN A 293 -11.36 -2.94 6.09
CA GLN A 293 -11.91 -2.66 4.76
C GLN A 293 -12.82 -1.44 4.77
N ARG A 294 -13.67 -1.26 5.80
CA ARG A 294 -14.50 -0.06 5.97
C ARG A 294 -13.64 1.20 6.08
N THR A 295 -12.57 1.14 6.87
CA THR A 295 -11.61 2.24 7.02
C THR A 295 -10.89 2.52 5.70
N ALA A 296 -10.41 1.50 4.99
CA ALA A 296 -9.75 1.64 3.71
C ALA A 296 -10.65 2.31 2.65
N ASN A 297 -11.93 1.91 2.59
CA ASN A 297 -12.91 2.52 1.68
C ASN A 297 -13.15 4.00 2.01
N ALA A 298 -13.29 4.35 3.30
CA ALA A 298 -13.48 5.73 3.72
C ALA A 298 -12.25 6.60 3.42
N VAL A 299 -11.05 6.09 3.64
CA VAL A 299 -9.79 6.76 3.26
C VAL A 299 -9.69 6.96 1.75
N ALA A 300 -10.05 5.96 0.95
CA ALA A 300 -10.07 6.08 -0.50
C ALA A 300 -11.04 7.15 -0.97
N GLU A 301 -12.20 7.26 -0.35
CA GLU A 301 -13.22 8.28 -0.65
C GLU A 301 -12.72 9.68 -0.33
N LEU A 302 -12.11 9.89 0.85
CA LEU A 302 -11.46 11.16 1.20
C LEU A 302 -10.37 11.56 0.20
N ASP A 303 -9.55 10.60 -0.22
CA ASP A 303 -8.46 10.85 -1.18
C ASP A 303 -8.99 11.26 -2.56
N VAL A 304 -10.07 10.62 -3.04
CA VAL A 304 -10.71 11.02 -4.30
C VAL A 304 -11.30 12.42 -4.21
N LEU A 305 -12.04 12.73 -3.13
CA LEU A 305 -12.64 14.06 -2.95
C LEU A 305 -11.57 15.15 -2.84
N ALA A 306 -10.47 14.90 -2.12
CA ALA A 306 -9.33 15.80 -2.04
C ALA A 306 -8.66 16.01 -3.40
N ALA A 307 -8.50 14.94 -4.18
CA ALA A 307 -7.94 15.01 -5.53
C ALA A 307 -8.83 15.82 -6.48
N LEU A 308 -10.16 15.61 -6.47
CA LEU A 308 -11.10 16.38 -7.29
C LEU A 308 -11.09 17.86 -6.88
N ALA A 309 -11.06 18.17 -5.59
CA ALA A 309 -10.95 19.55 -5.10
C ALA A 309 -9.61 20.20 -5.52
N GLN A 310 -8.52 19.47 -5.49
CA GLN A 310 -7.22 19.97 -5.96
C GLN A 310 -7.25 20.29 -7.45
N VAL A 311 -7.81 19.38 -8.27
CA VAL A 311 -7.96 19.57 -9.72
C VAL A 311 -8.86 20.77 -10.02
N ALA A 312 -9.99 20.91 -9.31
CA ALA A 312 -10.91 22.03 -9.48
C ALA A 312 -10.22 23.38 -9.18
N ALA A 313 -9.46 23.45 -8.09
CA ALA A 313 -8.72 24.66 -7.74
C ALA A 313 -7.60 24.99 -8.74
N GLU A 314 -6.82 24.00 -9.19
CA GLU A 314 -5.72 24.18 -10.15
C GLU A 314 -6.21 24.63 -11.53
N ASN A 315 -7.40 24.15 -11.96
CA ASN A 315 -7.91 24.37 -13.32
C ASN A 315 -9.05 25.39 -13.37
N ASN A 316 -9.37 26.04 -12.25
CA ASN A 316 -10.50 26.97 -12.14
C ASN A 316 -11.82 26.35 -12.62
N TYR A 317 -12.12 25.13 -12.15
CA TYR A 317 -13.43 24.51 -12.39
C TYR A 317 -14.45 25.07 -11.40
N CYS A 318 -15.70 25.15 -11.85
CA CYS A 318 -16.82 25.60 -11.03
C CYS A 318 -17.69 24.43 -10.60
N ARG A 319 -18.36 24.57 -9.46
CA ARG A 319 -19.36 23.60 -9.02
C ARG A 319 -20.54 23.58 -10.01
N PRO A 320 -20.90 22.39 -10.58
CA PRO A 320 -22.08 22.27 -11.39
C PRO A 320 -23.36 22.27 -10.53
N VAL A 321 -24.46 22.75 -11.09
CA VAL A 321 -25.79 22.52 -10.54
C VAL A 321 -26.34 21.23 -11.13
N VAL A 322 -26.64 20.26 -10.26
CA VAL A 322 -27.17 18.95 -10.67
C VAL A 322 -28.51 18.76 -10.00
N ASP A 323 -29.54 18.63 -10.86
CA ASP A 323 -30.92 18.42 -10.47
C ASP A 323 -31.56 17.34 -11.35
N ASP A 324 -32.87 17.09 -11.18
CA ASP A 324 -33.63 16.11 -11.94
C ASP A 324 -34.33 16.73 -13.20
N SER A 325 -33.85 17.90 -13.65
CA SER A 325 -34.35 18.53 -14.86
C SER A 325 -33.84 17.84 -16.13
N ASP A 326 -34.54 18.08 -17.24
CA ASP A 326 -34.17 17.61 -18.56
C ASP A 326 -33.32 18.65 -19.34
N GLU A 327 -32.59 19.51 -18.65
CA GLU A 327 -31.77 20.55 -19.25
C GLU A 327 -30.26 20.28 -19.08
N LEU A 328 -29.49 20.50 -20.14
CA LEU A 328 -28.04 20.58 -20.11
C LEU A 328 -27.61 21.96 -20.60
N THR A 329 -27.09 22.77 -19.68
CA THR A 329 -26.56 24.09 -19.98
C THR A 329 -25.11 24.17 -19.58
N ILE A 330 -24.21 24.42 -20.52
CA ILE A 330 -22.78 24.62 -20.31
C ILE A 330 -22.43 26.01 -20.82
N THR A 331 -21.92 26.87 -19.97
CA THR A 331 -21.43 28.20 -20.31
C THR A 331 -19.92 28.20 -20.29
N GLU A 332 -19.29 28.73 -21.32
CA GLU A 332 -17.83 28.78 -21.47
C GLU A 332 -17.14 27.43 -21.25
N GLY A 333 -17.74 26.35 -21.75
CA GLY A 333 -17.24 24.99 -21.59
C GLY A 333 -15.85 24.81 -22.19
N ARG A 334 -14.96 24.16 -21.44
CA ARG A 334 -13.58 23.84 -21.84
C ARG A 334 -13.37 22.33 -21.87
N HIS A 335 -12.63 21.83 -22.86
CA HIS A 335 -12.33 20.41 -22.92
C HIS A 335 -11.25 20.03 -21.91
N PRO A 336 -11.54 19.26 -20.85
CA PRO A 336 -10.62 19.09 -19.71
C PRO A 336 -9.26 18.50 -20.12
N VAL A 337 -9.24 17.60 -21.10
CA VAL A 337 -7.99 16.94 -21.55
C VAL A 337 -7.24 17.81 -22.55
N VAL A 338 -7.93 18.37 -23.55
CA VAL A 338 -7.28 19.17 -24.60
C VAL A 338 -6.66 20.42 -24.00
N GLU A 339 -7.33 21.08 -23.07
CA GLU A 339 -6.81 22.24 -22.35
C GLU A 339 -5.45 21.95 -21.69
N GLN A 340 -5.33 20.80 -21.04
CA GLN A 340 -4.08 20.37 -20.38
C GLN A 340 -2.97 19.94 -21.38
N MET A 341 -3.35 19.62 -22.61
CA MET A 341 -2.40 19.23 -23.66
C MET A 341 -1.89 20.43 -24.47
N LEU A 342 -2.59 21.57 -24.43
CA LEU A 342 -2.20 22.77 -25.12
C LEU A 342 -0.97 23.41 -24.44
N LYS A 343 0.12 23.54 -25.19
CA LYS A 343 1.34 24.22 -24.74
C LYS A 343 1.33 25.67 -25.26
N GLY A 344 1.06 26.64 -24.36
CA GLY A 344 1.21 28.06 -24.68
C GLY A 344 0.09 28.69 -25.50
N SER A 345 -1.03 27.99 -25.73
CA SER A 345 -2.24 28.53 -26.32
C SER A 345 -3.43 28.31 -25.41
N LEU A 346 -4.34 29.28 -25.38
CA LEU A 346 -5.58 29.16 -24.61
C LEU A 346 -6.59 28.32 -25.37
N PHE A 347 -7.34 27.51 -24.64
CA PHE A 347 -8.52 26.83 -25.17
C PHE A 347 -9.64 27.86 -25.40
N VAL A 348 -10.28 27.84 -26.56
CA VAL A 348 -11.44 28.71 -26.83
C VAL A 348 -12.69 28.03 -26.27
N PRO A 349 -13.31 28.60 -25.24
CA PRO A 349 -14.49 28.00 -24.62
C PRO A 349 -15.71 28.02 -25.55
N ASN A 350 -16.68 27.15 -25.29
CA ASN A 350 -17.88 27.00 -26.08
C ASN A 350 -19.11 26.81 -25.20
N ASP A 351 -20.22 27.44 -25.58
CA ASP A 351 -21.51 27.26 -24.93
C ASP A 351 -22.29 26.08 -25.54
N THR A 352 -23.09 25.45 -24.70
CA THR A 352 -24.00 24.38 -25.12
C THR A 352 -25.30 24.48 -24.36
N ARG A 353 -26.42 24.38 -25.07
CA ARG A 353 -27.76 24.26 -24.47
C ARG A 353 -28.52 23.15 -25.15
N LEU A 354 -29.01 22.21 -24.37
CA LEU A 354 -29.88 21.11 -24.80
C LEU A 354 -31.00 20.92 -23.78
N ASN A 355 -32.19 20.59 -24.26
CA ASN A 355 -33.35 20.23 -23.44
C ASN A 355 -34.26 19.27 -24.18
N CYS A 356 -35.27 18.73 -23.51
CA CYS A 356 -36.22 17.80 -24.11
C CYS A 356 -37.41 18.47 -24.82
N THR A 357 -37.41 19.82 -24.95
CA THR A 357 -38.54 20.60 -25.53
C THR A 357 -38.15 21.32 -26.80
N THR A 358 -37.38 22.38 -26.72
CA THR A 358 -37.02 23.29 -27.81
C THR A 358 -35.68 22.96 -28.45
N ASP A 359 -34.66 22.64 -27.65
CA ASP A 359 -33.29 22.46 -28.12
C ASP A 359 -32.88 20.98 -28.04
N ARG A 360 -33.69 20.14 -28.74
CA ARG A 360 -33.51 18.67 -28.68
C ARG A 360 -32.33 18.14 -29.49
N CYS A 361 -31.91 18.89 -30.50
CA CYS A 361 -30.90 18.44 -31.44
C CYS A 361 -30.10 19.63 -31.98
N LEU A 362 -28.80 19.54 -31.85
CA LEU A 362 -27.85 20.48 -32.43
C LEU A 362 -27.20 19.89 -33.67
N ILE A 363 -27.28 20.60 -34.81
CA ILE A 363 -26.57 20.22 -36.01
C ILE A 363 -25.23 20.94 -36.07
N ILE A 364 -24.15 20.18 -35.95
CA ILE A 364 -22.77 20.70 -35.92
C ILE A 364 -22.15 20.51 -37.31
N THR A 365 -21.83 21.60 -37.99
CA THR A 365 -21.22 21.60 -39.33
C THR A 365 -19.85 22.29 -39.28
N GLY A 366 -19.03 22.05 -40.30
CA GLY A 366 -17.73 22.69 -40.44
C GLY A 366 -16.70 21.81 -41.14
N PRO A 367 -15.56 22.34 -41.52
CA PRO A 367 -14.49 21.59 -42.19
C PRO A 367 -13.88 20.49 -41.29
N ASN A 368 -13.16 19.54 -41.89
CA ASN A 368 -12.42 18.57 -41.14
C ASN A 368 -11.33 19.26 -40.30
N MET A 369 -11.07 18.74 -39.13
CA MET A 369 -10.13 19.27 -38.10
C MET A 369 -10.52 20.63 -37.48
N ALA A 370 -11.79 21.08 -37.67
CA ALA A 370 -12.31 22.32 -37.07
C ALA A 370 -12.80 22.15 -35.62
N GLY A 371 -12.48 21.05 -34.93
CA GLY A 371 -12.84 20.85 -33.53
C GLY A 371 -14.21 20.25 -33.28
N LYS A 372 -14.99 19.84 -34.30
CA LYS A 372 -16.35 19.25 -34.12
C LYS A 372 -16.37 18.08 -33.12
N SER A 373 -15.48 17.11 -33.28
CA SER A 373 -15.37 15.95 -32.39
C SER A 373 -14.87 16.33 -30.99
N THR A 374 -14.03 17.34 -30.90
CA THR A 374 -13.54 17.89 -29.60
C THR A 374 -14.71 18.52 -28.84
N TYR A 375 -15.56 19.32 -29.51
CA TYR A 375 -16.74 19.91 -28.91
C TYR A 375 -17.76 18.85 -28.41
N MET A 376 -18.05 17.80 -29.21
CA MET A 376 -18.93 16.73 -28.76
C MET A 376 -18.36 15.98 -27.53
N ARG A 377 -17.06 15.65 -27.56
CA ARG A 377 -16.41 15.02 -26.42
C ARG A 377 -16.38 15.92 -25.19
N GLN A 378 -16.12 17.21 -25.36
CA GLN A 378 -16.15 18.21 -24.30
C GLN A 378 -17.46 18.14 -23.51
N ASN A 379 -18.59 18.20 -24.18
CA ASN A 379 -19.90 18.18 -23.55
C ASN A 379 -20.17 16.89 -22.80
N ALA A 380 -19.83 15.75 -23.39
CA ALA A 380 -19.96 14.44 -22.73
C ALA A 380 -19.05 14.31 -21.50
N LEU A 381 -17.80 14.82 -21.57
CA LEU A 381 -16.86 14.77 -20.44
C LEU A 381 -17.28 15.72 -19.31
N ILE A 382 -17.78 16.92 -19.62
CA ILE A 382 -18.29 17.86 -18.61
C ILE A 382 -19.48 17.26 -17.87
N ALA A 383 -20.46 16.67 -18.62
CA ALA A 383 -21.59 15.99 -18.00
C ALA A 383 -21.14 14.80 -17.11
N LEU A 384 -20.16 14.01 -17.56
CA LEU A 384 -19.61 12.91 -16.79
C LEU A 384 -18.88 13.39 -15.54
N MET A 385 -18.09 14.48 -15.65
CA MET A 385 -17.43 15.09 -14.50
C MET A 385 -18.44 15.56 -13.46
N ALA A 386 -19.52 16.22 -13.85
CA ALA A 386 -20.59 16.59 -12.92
C ALA A 386 -21.15 15.36 -12.17
N GLN A 387 -21.38 14.24 -12.86
CA GLN A 387 -21.94 13.02 -12.25
C GLN A 387 -20.99 12.24 -11.37
N ILE A 388 -19.70 12.49 -11.42
CA ILE A 388 -18.74 11.93 -10.46
C ILE A 388 -18.43 12.86 -9.28
N GLY A 389 -18.95 14.09 -9.31
CA GLY A 389 -18.73 15.10 -8.26
C GLY A 389 -17.49 15.96 -8.51
N SER A 390 -17.13 16.21 -9.79
CA SER A 390 -15.96 17.02 -10.15
C SER A 390 -16.36 18.38 -10.71
#